data_04377c518f9bf306a298aed4b60eb417
#
_entry.id   04377c518f9bf306a298aed4b60eb417
#
_cell.length_a   1.000
_cell.length_b   1.000
_cell.length_c   1.000
_cell.angle_alpha   90.00
_cell.angle_beta   90.00
_cell.angle_gamma   90.00
#
_symmetry.space_group_name_H-M   'P 1'
#
loop_
_entity.id
_entity.type
_entity.pdbx_description
1 polymer ?
#
loop_
_entity_poly.entity_id
_entity_poly.type
_entity_poly.pdbx_seq_one_letter_code
_entity_poly.pdbx_strand_id
1 'polypeptide(L)'
;ASFLDTCRYAFDYGFEGFEIYDAIKERSSHHDSILRRDRIADAKRKLVNRNLTVSALRMPDPIENENTTAELIEKYVNMAAVSGIENVIIRTEIKTDFDMLDEKMSGAIKRAEATDVNVLFETVGYLARTENVIGIINHFASAAIGVSWNVRGTSFDADETAETTIKNLGAYIKYVRLGDMKDGKTVLIGEGDLDVEKLLNSLSSLNYEGFICAAWNEEISDADIVLTHFTNYIASLGREKKVYDRAYYNRDKS
;
A
#
# COMPACT_ATOMS: atom_id res chain seq x y z
N ALA A 1 -4.19 13.94 10.70
CA ALA A 1 -4.86 13.24 11.80
C ALA A 1 -3.81 12.68 12.76
N SER A 2 -4.11 12.61 14.07
CA SER A 2 -3.26 11.89 15.01
C SER A 2 -3.41 10.37 14.80
N PHE A 3 -2.48 9.58 15.33
CA PHE A 3 -2.60 8.11 15.29
C PHE A 3 -3.91 7.60 15.91
N LEU A 4 -4.32 8.19 17.02
CA LEU A 4 -5.58 7.80 17.68
C LEU A 4 -6.80 8.14 16.83
N ASP A 5 -6.77 9.29 16.14
CA ASP A 5 -7.83 9.66 15.20
C ASP A 5 -7.86 8.69 14.02
N THR A 6 -6.69 8.33 13.46
CA THR A 6 -6.61 7.34 12.37
C THR A 6 -7.16 5.97 12.81
N CYS A 7 -6.79 5.49 14.02
CA CYS A 7 -7.35 4.26 14.57
C CYS A 7 -8.88 4.34 14.74
N ARG A 8 -9.39 5.49 15.19
CA ARG A 8 -10.82 5.70 15.36
C ARG A 8 -11.52 5.68 13.99
N TYR A 9 -11.05 6.45 13.02
CA TYR A 9 -11.60 6.45 11.67
C TYR A 9 -11.59 5.05 11.05
N ALA A 10 -10.44 4.35 11.06
CA ALA A 10 -10.37 3.01 10.51
C ALA A 10 -11.40 2.08 11.16
N PHE A 11 -11.54 2.12 12.48
CA PHE A 11 -12.52 1.31 13.21
C PHE A 11 -13.96 1.71 12.91
N ASP A 12 -14.29 3.01 12.96
CA ASP A 12 -15.66 3.52 12.80
C ASP A 12 -16.21 3.25 11.38
N TYR A 13 -15.33 3.27 10.36
CA TYR A 13 -15.68 2.95 8.97
C TYR A 13 -15.52 1.47 8.61
N GLY A 14 -15.10 0.62 9.54
CA GLY A 14 -15.03 -0.83 9.36
C GLY A 14 -13.84 -1.33 8.56
N PHE A 15 -12.73 -0.56 8.51
CA PHE A 15 -11.46 -1.03 7.97
C PHE A 15 -10.74 -1.94 8.96
N GLU A 16 -9.94 -2.88 8.45
CA GLU A 16 -9.08 -3.77 9.27
C GLU A 16 -7.69 -3.17 9.51
N GLY A 17 -7.35 -2.08 8.83
CA GLY A 17 -6.05 -1.45 8.99
C GLY A 17 -5.93 -0.15 8.24
N PHE A 18 -4.74 0.42 8.32
CA PHE A 18 -4.39 1.66 7.64
C PHE A 18 -2.90 1.72 7.32
N GLU A 19 -2.58 2.49 6.31
CA GLU A 19 -1.21 2.79 5.90
C GLU A 19 -0.69 4.00 6.69
N ILE A 20 0.57 3.97 7.09
CA ILE A 20 1.25 5.14 7.65
C ILE A 20 2.14 5.74 6.56
N TYR A 21 1.81 6.94 6.15
CA TYR A 21 2.61 7.76 5.26
C TYR A 21 3.59 8.61 6.06
N ASP A 22 4.84 8.69 5.61
CA ASP A 22 5.90 9.50 6.24
C ASP A 22 6.06 9.22 7.75
N ALA A 23 6.32 7.93 8.07
CA ALA A 23 6.46 7.47 9.45
C ALA A 23 7.67 8.07 10.20
N ILE A 24 8.67 8.58 9.46
CA ILE A 24 9.91 9.16 9.98
C ILE A 24 9.94 10.65 9.66
N LYS A 25 9.12 11.43 10.36
CA LYS A 25 9.16 12.90 10.24
C LYS A 25 10.39 13.48 10.93
N GLU A 26 11.49 13.66 10.20
CA GLU A 26 12.66 14.39 10.73
C GLU A 26 12.40 15.90 10.88
N ARG A 27 11.40 16.44 10.18
CA ARG A 27 11.09 17.89 10.16
C ARG A 27 10.15 18.38 11.27
N SER A 28 9.51 17.50 12.03
CA SER A 28 8.71 17.95 13.15
C SER A 28 9.48 17.80 14.45
N SER A 29 9.69 18.90 15.15
CA SER A 29 10.20 18.97 16.53
C SER A 29 9.28 18.25 17.55
N HIS A 30 8.25 17.59 17.10
CA HIS A 30 7.33 16.83 17.92
C HIS A 30 7.71 15.35 17.91
N HIS A 31 8.13 14.88 19.08
CA HIS A 31 8.53 13.53 19.43
C HIS A 31 7.41 12.46 19.29
N ASP A 32 6.51 12.58 18.33
CA ASP A 32 5.27 11.82 18.28
C ASP A 32 5.22 10.65 17.28
N SER A 33 6.39 10.15 16.83
CA SER A 33 6.35 8.87 16.14
C SER A 33 5.90 7.78 17.13
N ILE A 34 4.70 7.28 16.92
CA ILE A 34 4.10 6.17 17.68
C ILE A 34 4.85 4.86 17.51
N LEU A 35 5.69 4.76 16.48
CA LEU A 35 6.53 3.61 16.18
C LEU A 35 7.92 3.71 16.84
N ARG A 36 8.13 4.70 17.72
CA ARG A 36 9.32 4.73 18.58
C ARG A 36 9.32 3.53 19.52
N ARG A 37 10.51 3.00 19.81
CA ARG A 37 10.69 1.82 20.66
C ARG A 37 9.95 1.90 22.00
N ASP A 38 9.91 3.09 22.60
CA ASP A 38 9.25 3.35 23.89
C ASP A 38 7.71 3.38 23.80
N ARG A 39 7.13 3.52 22.61
CA ARG A 39 5.68 3.65 22.37
C ARG A 39 5.06 2.49 21.58
N ILE A 40 5.87 1.67 20.90
CA ILE A 40 5.39 0.54 20.08
C ILE A 40 4.44 -0.39 20.84
N ALA A 41 4.76 -0.72 22.09
CA ALA A 41 3.93 -1.63 22.89
C ALA A 41 2.53 -1.04 23.17
N ASP A 42 2.45 0.27 23.40
CA ASP A 42 1.17 0.96 23.61
C ASP A 42 0.38 1.08 22.30
N ALA A 43 1.05 1.40 21.20
CA ALA A 43 0.44 1.43 19.88
C ALA A 43 -0.14 0.06 19.49
N LYS A 44 0.63 -1.03 19.67
CA LYS A 44 0.18 -2.40 19.41
C LYS A 44 -1.06 -2.77 20.24
N ARG A 45 -1.09 -2.45 21.53
CA ARG A 45 -2.28 -2.70 22.38
C ARG A 45 -3.52 -1.96 21.84
N LYS A 46 -3.37 -0.71 21.43
CA LYS A 46 -4.48 0.10 20.87
C LYS A 46 -5.01 -0.47 19.56
N LEU A 47 -4.13 -1.00 18.71
CA LEU A 47 -4.49 -1.68 17.46
C LEU A 47 -5.23 -2.99 17.74
N VAL A 48 -4.65 -3.87 18.58
CA VAL A 48 -5.24 -5.18 18.94
C VAL A 48 -6.64 -5.01 19.53
N ASN A 49 -6.83 -4.05 20.45
CA ASN A 49 -8.13 -3.80 21.08
C ASN A 49 -9.22 -3.34 20.09
N ARG A 50 -8.85 -3.00 18.86
CA ARG A 50 -9.77 -2.59 17.79
C ARG A 50 -9.76 -3.52 16.58
N ASN A 51 -9.03 -4.64 16.66
CA ASN A 51 -8.75 -5.53 15.53
C ASN A 51 -8.18 -4.79 14.31
N LEU A 52 -7.31 -3.82 14.58
CA LEU A 52 -6.67 -3.02 13.53
C LEU A 52 -5.22 -3.43 13.34
N THR A 53 -4.73 -3.26 12.12
CA THR A 53 -3.33 -3.46 11.73
C THR A 53 -2.80 -2.22 11.02
N VAL A 54 -1.50 -1.93 11.19
CA VAL A 54 -0.80 -1.05 10.24
C VAL A 54 -0.41 -1.91 9.05
N SER A 55 -1.08 -1.70 7.92
CA SER A 55 -0.95 -2.53 6.72
C SER A 55 0.36 -2.30 5.96
N ALA A 56 0.88 -1.08 6.02
CA ALA A 56 2.15 -0.70 5.39
C ALA A 56 2.73 0.59 5.98
N LEU A 57 4.05 0.76 5.85
CA LEU A 57 4.72 2.05 5.92
C LEU A 57 5.00 2.53 4.50
N ARG A 58 4.56 3.72 4.14
CA ARG A 58 4.82 4.30 2.82
C ARG A 58 5.79 5.46 2.94
N MET A 59 6.87 5.39 2.16
CA MET A 59 7.87 6.46 2.13
C MET A 59 7.34 7.71 1.40
N PRO A 60 7.65 8.92 1.88
CA PRO A 60 7.12 10.16 1.31
C PRO A 60 7.72 10.50 -0.05
N ASP A 61 9.03 10.32 -0.19
CA ASP A 61 9.77 10.72 -1.37
C ASP A 61 10.12 9.52 -2.26
N PRO A 62 10.24 9.71 -3.58
CA PRO A 62 10.70 8.67 -4.48
C PRO A 62 12.17 8.32 -4.23
N ILE A 63 12.58 7.13 -4.70
CA ILE A 63 13.93 6.60 -4.42
C ILE A 63 15.05 7.46 -5.02
N GLU A 64 14.79 8.12 -6.14
CA GLU A 64 15.73 9.04 -6.81
C GLU A 64 15.92 10.36 -6.08
N ASN A 65 15.07 10.70 -5.12
CA ASN A 65 15.24 11.92 -4.32
C ASN A 65 16.54 11.84 -3.51
N GLU A 66 17.28 12.93 -3.44
CA GLU A 66 18.53 13.02 -2.71
C GLU A 66 18.37 12.74 -1.20
N ASN A 67 17.22 13.08 -0.64
CA ASN A 67 16.92 12.82 0.76
C ASN A 67 16.51 11.36 1.04
N THR A 68 16.26 10.56 0.00
CA THR A 68 15.98 9.13 0.12
C THR A 68 17.30 8.36 0.06
N THR A 69 17.99 8.32 1.19
CA THR A 69 19.30 7.63 1.32
C THR A 69 19.10 6.14 1.62
N ALA A 70 20.15 5.34 1.43
CA ALA A 70 20.17 3.92 1.79
C ALA A 70 19.82 3.72 3.27
N GLU A 71 20.40 4.54 4.16
CA GLU A 71 20.15 4.49 5.61
C GLU A 71 18.70 4.81 5.95
N LEU A 72 18.06 5.73 5.21
CA LEU A 72 16.66 6.05 5.42
C LEU A 72 15.77 4.86 5.03
N ILE A 73 16.03 4.21 3.90
CA ILE A 73 15.28 3.03 3.46
C ILE A 73 15.44 1.89 4.46
N GLU A 74 16.67 1.59 4.90
CA GLU A 74 16.92 0.60 5.95
C GLU A 74 16.21 0.94 7.26
N LYS A 75 16.14 2.21 7.63
CA LYS A 75 15.43 2.68 8.82
C LYS A 75 13.93 2.39 8.74
N TYR A 76 13.30 2.55 7.56
CA TYR A 76 11.91 2.14 7.34
C TYR A 76 11.73 0.63 7.48
N VAL A 77 12.59 -0.18 6.88
CA VAL A 77 12.54 -1.64 7.00
C VAL A 77 12.73 -2.08 8.46
N ASN A 78 13.70 -1.52 9.17
CA ASN A 78 13.92 -1.80 10.59
C ASN A 78 12.72 -1.40 11.45
N MET A 79 12.10 -0.25 11.17
CA MET A 79 10.90 0.20 11.87
C MET A 79 9.73 -0.75 11.62
N ALA A 80 9.53 -1.19 10.39
CA ALA A 80 8.52 -2.18 10.03
C ALA A 80 8.74 -3.50 10.81
N ALA A 81 9.96 -4.05 10.77
CA ALA A 81 10.32 -5.27 11.46
C ALA A 81 10.05 -5.22 12.97
N VAL A 82 10.52 -4.18 13.66
CA VAL A 82 10.31 -4.02 15.12
C VAL A 82 8.83 -3.81 15.46
N SER A 83 8.09 -3.15 14.57
CA SER A 83 6.67 -2.86 14.75
C SER A 83 5.76 -4.02 14.35
N GLY A 84 6.29 -5.07 13.69
CA GLY A 84 5.50 -6.18 13.16
C GLY A 84 4.62 -5.74 11.98
N ILE A 85 5.12 -4.80 11.18
CA ILE A 85 4.49 -4.32 9.94
C ILE A 85 5.14 -5.06 8.79
N GLU A 86 4.34 -5.71 7.95
CA GLU A 86 4.84 -6.58 6.91
C GLU A 86 5.36 -5.85 5.67
N ASN A 87 4.91 -4.62 5.41
CA ASN A 87 5.14 -3.97 4.13
C ASN A 87 5.76 -2.57 4.28
N VAL A 88 6.79 -2.31 3.49
CA VAL A 88 7.34 -0.96 3.25
C VAL A 88 7.15 -0.63 1.78
N ILE A 89 6.42 0.46 1.48
CA ILE A 89 6.12 0.88 0.12
C ILE A 89 7.06 2.01 -0.28
N ILE A 90 7.73 1.80 -1.41
CA ILE A 90 8.61 2.77 -2.05
C ILE A 90 8.14 3.04 -3.48
N ARG A 91 8.53 4.16 -4.05
CA ARG A 91 8.21 4.50 -5.44
C ARG A 91 9.41 5.06 -6.18
N THR A 92 9.35 5.00 -7.49
CA THR A 92 10.22 5.75 -8.40
C THR A 92 9.37 6.42 -9.48
N GLU A 93 9.69 7.65 -9.83
CA GLU A 93 8.94 8.45 -10.80
C GLU A 93 9.61 8.49 -12.17
N ILE A 94 10.92 8.26 -12.19
CA ILE A 94 11.73 8.30 -13.42
C ILE A 94 12.27 6.91 -13.77
N LYS A 95 12.85 6.82 -14.96
CA LYS A 95 13.51 5.59 -15.42
C LYS A 95 14.56 5.15 -14.39
N THR A 96 14.44 3.90 -13.99
CA THR A 96 15.28 3.30 -12.98
C THR A 96 16.72 3.12 -13.48
N ASP A 97 17.68 3.58 -12.67
CA ASP A 97 19.09 3.26 -12.79
C ASP A 97 19.41 2.12 -11.80
N PHE A 98 19.85 0.98 -12.30
CA PHE A 98 20.15 -0.18 -11.47
C PHE A 98 21.35 0.04 -10.55
N ASP A 99 22.36 0.81 -10.95
CA ASP A 99 23.50 1.11 -10.09
C ASP A 99 23.05 1.93 -8.88
N MET A 100 22.17 2.92 -9.09
CA MET A 100 21.54 3.68 -8.00
C MET A 100 20.64 2.81 -7.12
N LEU A 101 19.88 1.90 -7.73
CA LEU A 101 19.04 0.96 -6.95
C LEU A 101 19.90 0.04 -6.09
N ASP A 102 20.97 -0.51 -6.62
CA ASP A 102 21.89 -1.37 -5.87
C ASP A 102 22.51 -0.60 -4.70
N GLU A 103 22.98 0.61 -4.92
CA GLU A 103 23.53 1.47 -3.87
C GLU A 103 22.52 1.73 -2.75
N LYS A 104 21.28 2.09 -3.11
CA LYS A 104 20.27 2.50 -2.13
C LYS A 104 19.51 1.34 -1.49
N MET A 105 19.37 0.22 -2.17
CA MET A 105 18.45 -0.85 -1.77
C MET A 105 19.11 -2.09 -1.18
N SER A 106 20.39 -2.38 -1.50
CA SER A 106 21.03 -3.66 -1.12
C SER A 106 20.98 -3.95 0.38
N GLY A 107 21.26 -2.93 1.22
CA GLY A 107 21.19 -3.07 2.67
C GLY A 107 19.74 -3.31 3.16
N ALA A 108 18.79 -2.55 2.63
CA ALA A 108 17.38 -2.65 2.98
C ALA A 108 16.79 -4.01 2.56
N ILE A 109 17.13 -4.52 1.38
CA ILE A 109 16.68 -5.84 0.90
C ILE A 109 17.23 -6.94 1.79
N LYS A 110 18.54 -6.94 2.06
CA LYS A 110 19.15 -7.92 2.98
C LYS A 110 18.50 -7.90 4.37
N ARG A 111 18.16 -6.72 4.86
CA ARG A 111 17.47 -6.59 6.14
C ARG A 111 16.03 -7.09 6.05
N ALA A 112 15.32 -6.82 4.97
CA ALA A 112 13.96 -7.28 4.72
C ALA A 112 13.88 -8.81 4.68
N GLU A 113 14.80 -9.49 3.97
CA GLU A 113 14.93 -10.94 3.94
C GLU A 113 15.14 -11.55 5.33
N ALA A 114 15.94 -10.89 6.18
CA ALA A 114 16.21 -11.37 7.54
C ALA A 114 15.07 -11.15 8.54
N THR A 115 14.01 -10.43 8.16
CA THR A 115 12.95 -9.98 9.08
C THR A 115 11.54 -10.20 8.57
N ASP A 116 11.36 -10.92 7.47
CA ASP A 116 10.08 -11.17 6.81
C ASP A 116 9.28 -9.89 6.47
N VAL A 117 10.02 -8.80 6.18
CA VAL A 117 9.44 -7.54 5.71
C VAL A 117 9.48 -7.53 4.19
N ASN A 118 8.37 -7.16 3.55
CA ASN A 118 8.33 -6.95 2.11
C ASN A 118 8.69 -5.49 1.78
N VAL A 119 9.56 -5.29 0.81
CA VAL A 119 9.81 -4.00 0.17
C VAL A 119 9.03 -3.96 -1.14
N LEU A 120 8.02 -3.11 -1.19
CA LEU A 120 7.05 -3.07 -2.29
C LEU A 120 7.29 -1.87 -3.18
N PHE A 121 7.57 -2.12 -4.45
CA PHE A 121 7.59 -1.06 -5.47
C PHE A 121 6.15 -0.70 -5.88
N GLU A 122 5.80 0.58 -5.73
CA GLU A 122 4.48 1.08 -6.13
C GLU A 122 4.43 1.31 -7.65
N THR A 123 3.36 0.82 -8.30
CA THR A 123 3.18 0.96 -9.76
C THR A 123 2.69 2.36 -10.15
N VAL A 124 3.56 3.36 -9.98
CA VAL A 124 3.34 4.77 -10.36
C VAL A 124 4.54 5.31 -11.14
N GLY A 125 4.37 6.43 -11.81
CA GLY A 125 5.43 7.07 -12.59
C GLY A 125 6.02 6.11 -13.63
N TYR A 126 7.34 5.94 -13.62
CA TYR A 126 8.02 5.00 -14.52
C TYR A 126 7.54 3.54 -14.36
N LEU A 127 7.18 3.15 -13.13
CA LEU A 127 6.71 1.80 -12.80
C LEU A 127 5.20 1.59 -13.04
N ALA A 128 4.47 2.59 -13.51
CA ALA A 128 3.09 2.42 -13.95
C ALA A 128 2.98 1.36 -15.06
N ARG A 129 3.99 1.25 -15.92
CA ARG A 129 4.13 0.14 -16.87
C ARG A 129 4.73 -1.06 -16.17
N THR A 130 3.97 -2.13 -16.08
CA THR A 130 4.35 -3.32 -15.30
C THR A 130 5.59 -4.04 -15.81
N GLU A 131 5.92 -3.90 -17.09
CA GLU A 131 7.18 -4.42 -17.66
C GLU A 131 8.42 -3.82 -16.98
N ASN A 132 8.35 -2.56 -16.57
CA ASN A 132 9.45 -1.91 -15.86
C ASN A 132 9.62 -2.48 -14.44
N VAL A 133 8.51 -2.84 -13.79
CA VAL A 133 8.53 -3.48 -12.46
C VAL A 133 9.17 -4.86 -12.53
N ILE A 134 8.85 -5.64 -13.57
CA ILE A 134 9.48 -6.94 -13.81
C ILE A 134 10.99 -6.81 -13.92
N GLY A 135 11.48 -5.75 -14.57
CA GLY A 135 12.92 -5.46 -14.65
C GLY A 135 13.58 -5.36 -13.27
N ILE A 136 12.94 -4.65 -12.34
CA ILE A 136 13.45 -4.52 -10.95
C ILE A 136 13.38 -5.86 -10.20
N ILE A 137 12.26 -6.56 -10.31
CA ILE A 137 12.08 -7.87 -9.64
C ILE A 137 13.16 -8.86 -10.10
N ASN A 138 13.40 -8.93 -11.40
CA ASN A 138 14.42 -9.82 -11.97
C ASN A 138 15.84 -9.40 -11.58
N HIS A 139 16.10 -8.09 -11.49
CA HIS A 139 17.41 -7.56 -11.11
C HIS A 139 17.80 -7.99 -9.69
N PHE A 140 16.93 -7.78 -8.73
CA PHE A 140 17.20 -8.13 -7.33
C PHE A 140 17.01 -9.63 -7.03
N ALA A 141 16.10 -10.29 -7.72
CA ALA A 141 15.78 -11.72 -7.55
C ALA A 141 15.58 -12.13 -6.08
N SER A 142 14.97 -11.27 -5.27
CA SER A 142 14.76 -11.43 -3.84
C SER A 142 13.30 -11.70 -3.51
N ALA A 143 13.05 -12.65 -2.59
CA ALA A 143 11.70 -12.93 -2.09
C ALA A 143 11.12 -11.80 -1.24
N ALA A 144 11.97 -10.90 -0.72
CA ALA A 144 11.54 -9.72 0.02
C ALA A 144 11.01 -8.60 -0.89
N ILE A 145 11.23 -8.68 -2.20
CA ILE A 145 10.72 -7.70 -3.17
C ILE A 145 9.32 -8.10 -3.62
N GLY A 146 8.41 -7.15 -3.59
CA GLY A 146 7.05 -7.31 -4.08
C GLY A 146 6.53 -6.04 -4.71
N VAL A 147 5.22 -6.02 -4.95
CA VAL A 147 4.52 -4.94 -5.64
C VAL A 147 3.38 -4.40 -4.80
N SER A 148 3.35 -3.08 -4.65
CA SER A 148 2.16 -2.33 -4.29
C SER A 148 1.47 -1.90 -5.58
N TRP A 149 0.44 -2.65 -5.97
CA TRP A 149 -0.31 -2.32 -7.18
C TRP A 149 -1.16 -1.08 -6.96
N ASN A 150 -0.72 0.04 -7.50
CA ASN A 150 -1.53 1.24 -7.62
C ASN A 150 -2.35 1.13 -8.91
N VAL A 151 -3.64 0.85 -8.76
CA VAL A 151 -4.54 0.59 -9.89
C VAL A 151 -4.67 1.81 -10.78
N ARG A 152 -4.70 3.01 -10.19
CA ARG A 152 -4.71 4.25 -10.95
C ARG A 152 -3.50 4.36 -11.87
N GLY A 153 -2.30 4.11 -11.34
CA GLY A 153 -1.06 4.19 -12.12
C GLY A 153 -1.07 3.28 -13.34
N THR A 154 -1.44 2.01 -13.16
CA THR A 154 -1.46 1.06 -14.28
C THR A 154 -2.60 1.33 -15.25
N SER A 155 -3.82 1.60 -14.76
CA SER A 155 -5.00 1.71 -15.62
C SER A 155 -5.12 3.05 -16.33
N PHE A 156 -4.75 4.16 -15.68
CA PHE A 156 -4.96 5.49 -16.24
C PHE A 156 -3.67 6.16 -16.74
N ASP A 157 -2.53 5.95 -16.04
CA ASP A 157 -1.27 6.57 -16.44
C ASP A 157 -0.54 5.71 -17.49
N ALA A 158 -0.67 4.38 -17.45
CA ALA A 158 -0.01 3.45 -18.39
C ALA A 158 -0.97 2.78 -19.40
N ASP A 159 -2.28 2.97 -19.27
CA ASP A 159 -3.30 2.35 -20.12
C ASP A 159 -3.20 0.79 -20.14
N GLU A 160 -2.89 0.20 -18.99
CA GLU A 160 -2.84 -1.26 -18.82
C GLU A 160 -4.13 -1.79 -18.19
N THR A 161 -4.66 -2.87 -18.74
CA THR A 161 -5.80 -3.57 -18.13
C THR A 161 -5.40 -4.34 -16.88
N ALA A 162 -6.36 -4.60 -15.98
CA ALA A 162 -6.13 -5.41 -14.80
C ALA A 162 -5.58 -6.80 -15.14
N GLU A 163 -6.05 -7.41 -16.24
CA GLU A 163 -5.55 -8.71 -16.69
C GLU A 163 -4.09 -8.65 -17.12
N THR A 164 -3.69 -7.58 -17.80
CA THR A 164 -2.29 -7.38 -18.20
C THR A 164 -1.40 -7.24 -16.96
N THR A 165 -1.80 -6.40 -16.02
CA THR A 165 -1.09 -6.23 -14.74
C THR A 165 -0.97 -7.56 -13.98
N ILE A 166 -2.05 -8.29 -13.86
CA ILE A 166 -2.07 -9.59 -13.16
C ILE A 166 -1.23 -10.64 -13.89
N LYS A 167 -1.27 -10.69 -15.20
CA LYS A 167 -0.43 -11.59 -15.98
C LYS A 167 1.06 -11.32 -15.74
N ASN A 168 1.43 -10.05 -15.64
CA ASN A 168 2.82 -9.64 -15.47
C ASN A 168 3.28 -9.77 -14.01
N LEU A 169 2.47 -9.36 -13.04
CA LEU A 169 2.88 -9.14 -11.65
C LEU A 169 2.15 -10.01 -10.62
N GLY A 170 1.17 -10.83 -11.01
CA GLY A 170 0.23 -11.46 -10.09
C GLY A 170 0.85 -12.10 -8.84
N ALA A 171 1.90 -12.90 -9.01
CA ALA A 171 2.60 -13.56 -7.88
C ALA A 171 3.34 -12.58 -6.94
N TYR A 172 3.63 -11.39 -7.42
CA TYR A 172 4.39 -10.37 -6.69
C TYR A 172 3.51 -9.31 -6.03
N ILE A 173 2.21 -9.26 -6.35
CA ILE A 173 1.26 -8.31 -5.76
C ILE A 173 1.02 -8.68 -4.30
N LYS A 174 1.50 -7.85 -3.38
CA LYS A 174 1.33 -8.00 -1.92
C LYS A 174 0.38 -6.95 -1.33
N TYR A 175 0.12 -5.87 -2.07
CA TYR A 175 -0.67 -4.73 -1.64
C TYR A 175 -1.39 -4.11 -2.83
N VAL A 176 -2.64 -3.71 -2.66
CA VAL A 176 -3.42 -3.04 -3.71
C VAL A 176 -3.85 -1.67 -3.22
N ARG A 177 -3.64 -0.65 -4.03
CA ARG A 177 -4.10 0.71 -3.80
C ARG A 177 -5.17 1.01 -4.85
N LEU A 178 -6.42 1.07 -4.39
CA LEU A 178 -7.59 1.16 -5.24
C LEU A 178 -8.16 2.58 -5.20
N GLY A 179 -8.16 3.24 -6.33
CA GLY A 179 -8.75 4.54 -6.56
C GLY A 179 -9.32 4.61 -7.97
N ASP A 180 -10.29 5.47 -8.19
CA ASP A 180 -10.99 5.59 -9.47
C ASP A 180 -10.83 7.00 -10.06
N MET A 181 -10.97 7.11 -11.37
CA MET A 181 -10.86 8.37 -12.10
C MET A 181 -11.91 8.45 -13.20
N LYS A 182 -12.31 9.69 -13.49
CA LYS A 182 -13.15 10.03 -14.62
C LYS A 182 -12.70 11.36 -15.22
N ASP A 183 -12.54 11.41 -16.53
CA ASP A 183 -12.10 12.62 -17.24
C ASP A 183 -10.81 13.24 -16.64
N GLY A 184 -9.86 12.40 -16.22
CA GLY A 184 -8.59 12.83 -15.61
C GLY A 184 -8.68 13.33 -14.18
N LYS A 185 -9.84 13.24 -13.52
CA LYS A 185 -10.06 13.64 -12.13
C LYS A 185 -10.33 12.43 -11.23
N THR A 186 -9.89 12.52 -9.98
CA THR A 186 -10.24 11.52 -8.96
C THR A 186 -11.71 11.62 -8.62
N VAL A 187 -12.39 10.48 -8.62
CA VAL A 187 -13.80 10.35 -8.23
C VAL A 187 -13.94 9.26 -7.16
N LEU A 188 -15.15 9.12 -6.60
CA LEU A 188 -15.44 8.03 -5.68
C LEU A 188 -15.37 6.69 -6.42
N ILE A 189 -14.95 5.65 -5.72
CA ILE A 189 -14.80 4.31 -6.30
C ILE A 189 -16.13 3.82 -6.91
N GLY A 190 -16.08 3.36 -8.16
CA GLY A 190 -17.25 2.94 -8.92
C GLY A 190 -18.03 4.05 -9.62
N GLU A 191 -17.61 5.31 -9.48
CA GLU A 191 -18.18 6.44 -10.21
C GLU A 191 -17.34 6.85 -11.43
N GLY A 192 -16.14 6.24 -11.59
CA GLY A 192 -15.20 6.48 -12.65
C GLY A 192 -15.27 5.49 -13.80
N ASP A 193 -14.14 5.40 -14.49
CA ASP A 193 -13.99 4.56 -15.67
C ASP A 193 -13.35 3.20 -15.36
N LEU A 194 -13.03 2.93 -14.07
CA LEU A 194 -12.47 1.67 -13.64
C LEU A 194 -13.56 0.58 -13.50
N ASP A 195 -13.38 -0.54 -14.19
CA ASP A 195 -14.20 -1.74 -13.94
C ASP A 195 -13.72 -2.43 -12.66
N VAL A 196 -14.19 -1.90 -11.51
CA VAL A 196 -13.81 -2.38 -10.17
C VAL A 196 -14.21 -3.82 -9.95
N GLU A 197 -15.39 -4.21 -10.45
CA GLU A 197 -15.90 -5.58 -10.32
C GLU A 197 -14.98 -6.59 -11.04
N LYS A 198 -14.58 -6.26 -12.27
CA LYS A 198 -13.67 -7.09 -13.05
C LYS A 198 -12.29 -7.18 -12.40
N LEU A 199 -11.80 -6.07 -11.84
CA LEU A 199 -10.54 -6.02 -11.10
C LEU A 199 -10.59 -6.95 -9.86
N LEU A 200 -11.63 -6.84 -9.04
CA LEU A 200 -11.78 -7.68 -7.84
C LEU A 200 -11.95 -9.17 -8.20
N ASN A 201 -12.67 -9.49 -9.28
CA ASN A 201 -12.75 -10.86 -9.78
C ASN A 201 -11.37 -11.39 -10.21
N SER A 202 -10.57 -10.54 -10.83
CA SER A 202 -9.21 -10.89 -11.26
C SER A 202 -8.28 -11.12 -10.06
N LEU A 203 -8.34 -10.30 -9.00
CA LEU A 203 -7.64 -10.52 -7.74
C LEU A 203 -8.10 -11.83 -7.06
N SER A 204 -9.40 -12.09 -7.06
CA SER A 204 -9.95 -13.33 -6.51
C SER A 204 -9.42 -14.57 -7.22
N SER A 205 -9.20 -14.51 -8.53
CA SER A 205 -8.62 -15.60 -9.30
C SER A 205 -7.17 -15.94 -8.93
N LEU A 206 -6.47 -15.00 -8.31
CA LEU A 206 -5.12 -15.18 -7.76
C LEU A 206 -5.13 -15.72 -6.32
N ASN A 207 -6.29 -15.92 -5.71
CA ASN A 207 -6.41 -16.14 -4.27
C ASN A 207 -5.72 -15.03 -3.47
N TYR A 208 -5.88 -13.77 -3.89
CA TYR A 208 -5.26 -12.64 -3.23
C TYR A 208 -5.83 -12.44 -1.82
N GLU A 209 -4.95 -12.43 -0.82
CA GLU A 209 -5.30 -12.27 0.60
C GLU A 209 -4.70 -11.00 1.22
N GLY A 210 -4.07 -10.14 0.42
CA GLY A 210 -3.46 -8.89 0.89
C GLY A 210 -4.49 -7.79 1.15
N PHE A 211 -3.99 -6.62 1.54
CA PHE A 211 -4.82 -5.45 1.78
C PHE A 211 -5.24 -4.76 0.48
N ILE A 212 -6.49 -4.30 0.44
CA ILE A 212 -7.00 -3.36 -0.56
C ILE A 212 -7.20 -2.02 0.16
N CYS A 213 -6.34 -1.07 -0.15
CA CYS A 213 -6.32 0.25 0.45
C CYS A 213 -7.15 1.23 -0.38
N ALA A 214 -8.07 1.96 0.26
CA ALA A 214 -8.72 3.10 -0.36
C ALA A 214 -7.67 4.19 -0.65
N ALA A 215 -7.48 4.52 -1.92
CA ALA A 215 -6.50 5.49 -2.37
C ALA A 215 -7.20 6.65 -3.11
N TRP A 216 -7.11 7.85 -2.56
CA TRP A 216 -7.62 9.06 -3.20
C TRP A 216 -6.62 10.21 -3.02
N ASN A 217 -6.83 11.31 -3.70
CA ASN A 217 -6.01 12.51 -3.59
C ASN A 217 -6.81 13.70 -3.03
N GLU A 218 -6.16 14.86 -2.93
CA GLU A 218 -6.74 16.07 -2.36
C GLU A 218 -7.92 16.67 -3.15
N GLU A 219 -8.21 16.16 -4.35
CA GLU A 219 -9.38 16.57 -5.14
C GLU A 219 -10.69 16.24 -4.43
N ILE A 220 -10.70 15.20 -3.60
CA ILE A 220 -11.81 14.89 -2.71
C ILE A 220 -11.37 15.22 -1.28
N SER A 221 -11.80 16.37 -0.79
CA SER A 221 -11.37 16.88 0.52
C SER A 221 -12.08 16.25 1.71
N ASP A 222 -13.25 15.63 1.50
CA ASP A 222 -14.06 15.03 2.56
C ASP A 222 -13.73 13.53 2.70
N ALA A 223 -12.89 13.22 3.68
CA ALA A 223 -12.47 11.85 3.95
C ALA A 223 -13.65 10.97 4.43
N ASP A 224 -14.64 11.53 5.13
CA ASP A 224 -15.78 10.78 5.65
C ASP A 224 -16.63 10.25 4.49
N ILE A 225 -16.83 11.07 3.45
CA ILE A 225 -17.53 10.66 2.23
C ILE A 225 -16.77 9.52 1.54
N VAL A 226 -15.46 9.68 1.33
CA VAL A 226 -14.63 8.67 0.65
C VAL A 226 -14.65 7.35 1.41
N LEU A 227 -14.39 7.36 2.72
CA LEU A 227 -14.30 6.16 3.54
C LEU A 227 -15.65 5.42 3.62
N THR A 228 -16.73 6.16 3.86
CA THR A 228 -18.08 5.59 3.88
C THR A 228 -18.47 4.99 2.53
N HIS A 229 -18.22 5.72 1.45
CA HIS A 229 -18.55 5.25 0.10
C HIS A 229 -17.75 4.01 -0.26
N PHE A 230 -16.42 4.03 -0.01
CA PHE A 230 -15.53 2.92 -0.33
C PHE A 230 -15.98 1.62 0.36
N THR A 231 -16.19 1.66 1.68
CA THR A 231 -16.60 0.47 2.42
C THR A 231 -17.97 -0.05 2.01
N ASN A 232 -18.93 0.83 1.75
CA ASN A 232 -20.26 0.43 1.28
C ASN A 232 -20.20 -0.17 -0.13
N TYR A 233 -19.43 0.42 -1.03
CA TYR A 233 -19.31 -0.05 -2.40
C TYR A 233 -18.63 -1.43 -2.45
N ILE A 234 -17.48 -1.61 -1.80
CA ILE A 234 -16.78 -2.90 -1.72
C ILE A 234 -17.68 -3.97 -1.05
N ALA A 235 -18.39 -3.60 0.02
CA ALA A 235 -19.32 -4.52 0.69
C ALA A 235 -20.48 -4.96 -0.21
N SER A 236 -21.00 -4.07 -1.06
CA SER A 236 -22.07 -4.42 -2.01
C SER A 236 -21.61 -5.46 -3.03
N LEU A 237 -20.41 -5.27 -3.61
CA LEU A 237 -19.82 -6.22 -4.55
C LEU A 237 -19.52 -7.58 -3.88
N GLY A 238 -19.04 -7.57 -2.64
CA GLY A 238 -18.77 -8.78 -1.87
C GLY A 238 -20.03 -9.57 -1.54
N ARG A 239 -21.17 -8.92 -1.29
CA ARG A 239 -22.46 -9.58 -1.04
C ARG A 239 -23.01 -10.26 -2.28
N GLU A 240 -22.87 -9.63 -3.42
CA GLU A 240 -23.37 -10.17 -4.67
C GLU A 240 -22.57 -11.39 -5.17
N LYS A 241 -21.25 -11.40 -4.93
CA LYS A 241 -20.33 -12.35 -5.55
C LYS A 241 -19.46 -13.18 -4.60
N LYS A 242 -19.59 -13.03 -3.27
CA LYS A 242 -18.66 -13.63 -2.29
C LYS A 242 -17.19 -13.27 -2.60
N VAL A 243 -16.95 -12.07 -3.07
CA VAL A 243 -15.60 -11.57 -3.35
C VAL A 243 -14.93 -11.26 -2.02
N TYR A 244 -13.78 -11.84 -1.83
CA TYR A 244 -13.05 -11.85 -0.57
C TYR A 244 -12.30 -10.53 -0.35
N ASP A 245 -12.85 -9.71 0.53
CA ASP A 245 -12.08 -8.78 1.33
C ASP A 245 -11.90 -9.40 2.72
N ARG A 246 -10.70 -9.40 3.26
CA ARG A 246 -10.42 -9.91 4.63
C ARG A 246 -11.29 -9.21 5.68
N ALA A 247 -11.64 -7.96 5.46
CA ALA A 247 -12.56 -7.19 6.29
C ALA A 247 -13.95 -7.83 6.35
N TYR A 248 -14.35 -8.47 5.27
CA TYR A 248 -15.69 -9.07 5.15
C TYR A 248 -15.77 -10.46 5.80
N TYR A 249 -14.71 -11.25 5.69
CA TYR A 249 -14.71 -12.66 6.12
C TYR A 249 -14.78 -12.86 7.63
N ASN A 250 -14.32 -11.89 8.41
CA ASN A 250 -14.30 -11.97 9.87
C ASN A 250 -15.61 -11.51 10.53
N ARG A 251 -16.51 -10.82 9.83
CA ARG A 251 -17.82 -10.40 10.37
C ARG A 251 -18.84 -11.54 10.49
N ASP A 252 -18.75 -12.56 9.66
CA ASP A 252 -19.70 -13.69 9.67
C ASP A 252 -19.31 -14.81 10.65
N LYS A 253 -18.21 -14.65 11.39
CA LYS A 253 -17.72 -15.64 12.38
C LYS A 253 -17.83 -15.20 13.83
N SER A 254 -18.44 -14.01 14.08
CA SER A 254 -18.68 -13.52 15.47
C SER A 254 -20.11 -13.71 15.92
#